data_29fd1d99a2aabaecb7d17980736f3e07
#
_entry.id   29fd1d99a2aabaecb7d17980736f3e07
#
_cell.length_a   1.000
_cell.length_b   1.000
_cell.length_c   1.000
_cell.angle_alpha   90.00
_cell.angle_beta   90.00
_cell.angle_gamma   90.00
#
_symmetry.space_group_name_H-M   'P 1'
#
loop_
_entity.id
_entity.type
_entity.pdbx_description
1 polymer ?
#
loop_
_entity_poly.entity_id
_entity_poly.type
_entity_poly.pdbx_seq_one_letter_code
_entity_poly.pdbx_strand_id
1 'polypeptide(L)'
;MFSRDGQWLLYGWRGADPDSLKKEPWRTRVSPVAITRGPDVKRFDGRVYTSIPFVADERGFLPPRETRRPSHLYVVPLDGTRGGDPRQLTSGELSQGAAVWSPDGKTIAFVQDSTETLEVRDQAHPEIYLLTVAGGAIRKLATGFTESTDPTWSPDGTTIAFICSKGRGAENDLCVIPVSGGTPRNLTAEWALDPASPTWSPDGKTLHINAEKHGNVHLFAVTATGGPVRQVTAGERQLRGFSLSGDGRSLAYTASDVTHPLELWVAPLATPAQERRVTSFNDALLARVTMIPADTFWFTGVGGTRIQGWLMKPAGYQPGRKYPLVLSIHGGPHSNYGNVLFPEFQMLAGQGYWTLFTNPRGSSGYGHAFTFATRGRWGMEDYQDLMQAVDVVIARGGGGVDTTRMAVLGGSYGGFMTNWIVGHTNRFRVAETDRSIFNWYSWYGSSDAQGLTDYEFFGEPWEQDSLYKFYSPMTYAARIQTPMLIVHSEDDKRTPITDGEQLFMTLRKRGIPAEFVRYPRSYHGLSRSGPPWLLVDRLERIRTWFAHWIGTGDTPPAAAGSLR
;
A
#
# COMPACT_ATOMS: atom_id res chain seq x y z
N MET A 1 0.75 12.72 20.93
CA MET A 1 -0.48 13.55 20.80
C MET A 1 -0.60 14.43 22.04
N PHE A 2 -0.82 15.73 21.89
CA PHE A 2 -1.05 16.64 23.03
C PHE A 2 -2.46 16.45 23.60
N SER A 3 -2.58 16.57 24.93
CA SER A 3 -3.89 16.74 25.58
C SER A 3 -4.52 18.06 25.14
N ARG A 4 -5.86 18.18 25.26
CA ARG A 4 -6.58 19.37 24.79
C ARG A 4 -6.18 20.67 25.54
N ASP A 5 -5.80 20.55 26.80
CA ASP A 5 -5.29 21.63 27.62
C ASP A 5 -3.79 21.95 27.38
N GLY A 6 -3.12 21.16 26.55
CA GLY A 6 -1.70 21.31 26.23
C GLY A 6 -0.74 20.93 27.36
N GLN A 7 -1.24 20.34 28.46
CA GLN A 7 -0.41 20.04 29.63
C GLN A 7 0.29 18.69 29.56
N TRP A 8 -0.12 17.80 28.65
CA TRP A 8 0.42 16.45 28.53
C TRP A 8 0.73 16.07 27.09
N LEU A 9 1.81 15.31 26.91
CA LEU A 9 2.13 14.60 25.68
C LEU A 9 1.92 13.09 25.89
N LEU A 10 1.02 12.51 25.11
CA LEU A 10 0.81 11.06 24.99
C LEU A 10 1.62 10.51 23.83
N TYR A 11 2.37 9.42 24.06
CA TYR A 11 3.11 8.72 23.01
C TYR A 11 3.19 7.23 23.28
N GLY A 12 3.36 6.45 22.23
CA GLY A 12 3.73 5.04 22.30
C GLY A 12 5.24 4.89 22.28
N TRP A 13 5.79 4.03 23.12
CA TRP A 13 7.20 3.71 23.09
C TRP A 13 7.42 2.20 23.24
N ARG A 14 8.26 1.68 22.34
CA ARG A 14 8.81 0.33 22.40
C ARG A 14 10.25 0.46 22.88
N GLY A 15 10.62 -0.14 23.97
CA GLY A 15 12.01 -0.18 24.43
C GLY A 15 12.96 -0.59 23.29
N ALA A 16 14.22 -0.18 23.39
CA ALA A 16 15.22 -0.57 22.40
C ALA A 16 15.26 -2.10 22.28
N ASP A 17 15.25 -2.60 21.04
CA ASP A 17 15.39 -4.03 20.78
C ASP A 17 16.75 -4.51 21.37
N PRO A 18 16.79 -5.60 22.14
CA PRO A 18 18.05 -6.12 22.69
C PRO A 18 19.14 -6.30 21.63
N ASP A 19 18.77 -6.68 20.40
CA ASP A 19 19.73 -6.78 19.28
C ASP A 19 20.19 -5.43 18.75
N SER A 20 19.41 -4.35 18.91
CA SER A 20 19.81 -3.01 18.49
C SER A 20 20.76 -2.34 19.47
N LEU A 21 20.78 -2.77 20.72
CA LEU A 21 21.73 -2.31 21.73
C LEU A 21 23.12 -2.90 21.53
N LYS A 22 23.24 -4.01 20.83
CA LYS A 22 24.51 -4.61 20.43
C LYS A 22 25.00 -4.06 19.10
N LYS A 23 25.09 -2.73 18.98
CA LYS A 23 25.81 -2.08 17.87
C LYS A 23 27.31 -2.30 18.00
N GLU A 24 27.76 -3.55 17.96
CA GLU A 24 29.11 -3.78 17.52
C GLU A 24 29.14 -3.64 16.00
N PRO A 25 30.02 -2.80 15.44
CA PRO A 25 30.19 -2.74 14.00
C PRO A 25 30.40 -4.16 13.49
N TRP A 26 29.74 -4.55 12.39
CA TRP A 26 29.88 -5.88 11.78
C TRP A 26 31.35 -6.26 11.52
N ARG A 27 32.26 -5.29 11.48
CA ARG A 27 33.72 -5.45 11.37
C ARG A 27 34.41 -6.00 12.63
N THR A 28 33.75 -5.97 13.78
CA THR A 28 34.24 -6.60 15.02
C THR A 28 33.60 -7.95 15.27
N ARG A 29 32.66 -8.40 14.41
CA ARG A 29 32.20 -9.79 14.42
C ARG A 29 33.38 -10.65 13.98
N VAL A 30 33.77 -11.47 14.91
CA VAL A 30 34.90 -12.39 14.91
C VAL A 30 35.15 -13.03 13.53
N SER A 31 36.39 -12.88 13.03
CA SER A 31 36.89 -13.66 11.89
C SER A 31 36.55 -15.15 12.08
N PRO A 32 36.13 -15.86 11.02
CA PRO A 32 35.89 -17.30 11.09
C PRO A 32 37.03 -18.11 11.72
N VAL A 33 38.26 -17.60 11.66
CA VAL A 33 39.45 -18.20 12.28
C VAL A 33 39.46 -18.06 13.81
N ALA A 34 38.78 -17.05 14.37
CA ALA A 34 38.68 -16.87 15.82
C ALA A 34 37.62 -17.76 16.48
N ILE A 35 36.65 -18.27 15.70
CA ILE A 35 35.61 -19.19 16.16
C ILE A 35 36.20 -20.54 16.58
N THR A 36 37.36 -20.93 16.08
CA THR A 36 37.95 -22.25 16.31
C THR A 36 38.91 -22.34 17.48
N ARG A 37 39.28 -21.23 18.19
CA ARG A 37 40.38 -21.23 19.16
C ARG A 37 40.22 -20.38 20.43
N GLY A 38 39.04 -19.81 20.74
CA GLY A 38 38.86 -18.92 21.87
C GLY A 38 37.81 -19.34 22.87
N PRO A 39 37.71 -18.63 24.02
CA PRO A 39 36.64 -18.83 25.01
C PRO A 39 35.22 -18.56 24.49
N ASP A 40 35.11 -18.05 23.26
CA ASP A 40 33.84 -17.75 22.56
C ASP A 40 33.15 -18.97 21.93
N VAL A 41 33.71 -20.18 22.09
CA VAL A 41 33.10 -21.46 21.61
C VAL A 41 31.69 -21.68 22.16
N LYS A 42 31.28 -20.92 23.19
CA LYS A 42 29.93 -20.96 23.77
C LYS A 42 29.02 -19.83 23.26
N ARG A 43 29.49 -18.95 22.39
CA ARG A 43 28.68 -17.86 21.85
C ARG A 43 27.82 -18.39 20.72
N PHE A 44 26.50 -18.35 20.93
CA PHE A 44 25.51 -18.66 19.92
C PHE A 44 25.04 -17.36 19.28
N ASP A 45 25.39 -17.13 18.01
CA ASP A 45 24.98 -15.96 17.22
C ASP A 45 23.79 -16.27 16.30
N GLY A 46 23.28 -17.50 16.35
CA GLY A 46 22.08 -17.91 15.64
C GLY A 46 20.80 -17.34 16.27
N ARG A 47 19.73 -17.32 15.50
CA ARG A 47 18.38 -16.97 15.99
C ARG A 47 17.52 -18.21 16.01
N VAL A 48 16.77 -18.42 17.07
CA VAL A 48 15.81 -19.50 17.19
C VAL A 48 14.41 -18.92 17.09
N TYR A 49 13.62 -19.44 16.18
CA TYR A 49 12.22 -19.04 15.99
C TYR A 49 11.32 -20.22 16.28
N THR A 50 10.35 -20.01 17.15
CA THR A 50 9.35 -21.00 17.56
C THR A 50 7.92 -20.54 17.22
N SER A 51 7.78 -19.35 16.64
CA SER A 51 6.48 -18.74 16.36
C SER A 51 6.50 -17.94 15.04
N ILE A 52 5.34 -17.78 14.45
CA ILE A 52 5.05 -16.89 13.33
C ILE A 52 4.44 -15.58 13.88
N PRO A 53 4.75 -14.40 13.31
CA PRO A 53 5.70 -14.11 12.23
C PRO A 53 7.16 -14.03 12.73
N PHE A 54 8.12 -14.44 11.90
CA PHE A 54 9.55 -14.32 12.18
C PHE A 54 10.26 -13.26 11.32
N VAL A 55 9.57 -12.76 10.29
CA VAL A 55 10.02 -11.68 9.41
C VAL A 55 8.93 -10.61 9.28
N ALA A 56 9.34 -9.40 8.94
CA ALA A 56 8.44 -8.32 8.52
C ALA A 56 9.18 -7.41 7.55
N ASP A 57 8.48 -6.94 6.51
CA ASP A 57 9.04 -5.96 5.58
C ASP A 57 9.44 -4.69 6.32
N GLU A 58 10.44 -3.97 5.81
CA GLU A 58 11.09 -2.80 6.45
C GLU A 58 11.82 -3.09 7.77
N ARG A 59 11.56 -4.22 8.42
CA ARG A 59 12.15 -4.60 9.72
C ARG A 59 13.10 -5.79 9.63
N GLY A 60 13.02 -6.58 8.56
CA GLY A 60 13.83 -7.77 8.36
C GLY A 60 13.41 -8.93 9.27
N PHE A 61 14.40 -9.69 9.75
CA PHE A 61 14.15 -10.76 10.70
C PHE A 61 13.82 -10.17 12.08
N LEU A 62 12.63 -10.50 12.57
CA LEU A 62 12.18 -10.04 13.87
C LEU A 62 12.99 -10.70 14.99
N PRO A 63 13.13 -10.08 16.17
CA PRO A 63 13.64 -10.76 17.35
C PRO A 63 12.80 -11.99 17.70
N PRO A 64 13.37 -13.03 18.30
CA PRO A 64 12.60 -14.13 18.87
C PRO A 64 11.47 -13.61 19.78
N ARG A 65 10.32 -14.29 19.78
CA ARG A 65 9.11 -13.82 20.49
C ARG A 65 9.39 -13.47 21.95
N GLU A 66 10.18 -14.27 22.64
CA GLU A 66 10.50 -14.11 24.05
C GLU A 66 11.29 -12.83 24.35
N THR A 67 11.91 -12.25 23.34
CA THR A 67 12.70 -11.02 23.46
C THR A 67 12.02 -9.80 22.84
N ARG A 68 10.85 -9.98 22.18
CA ARG A 68 10.10 -8.85 21.62
C ARG A 68 9.57 -7.98 22.75
N ARG A 69 9.66 -6.68 22.52
CA ARG A 69 9.10 -5.69 23.44
C ARG A 69 7.85 -5.09 22.84
N PRO A 70 6.72 -5.20 23.55
CA PRO A 70 5.50 -4.53 23.11
C PRO A 70 5.64 -2.99 23.19
N SER A 71 4.84 -2.29 22.40
CA SER A 71 4.72 -0.84 22.50
C SER A 71 3.74 -0.48 23.60
N HIS A 72 4.18 0.31 24.58
CA HIS A 72 3.33 0.79 25.65
C HIS A 72 3.06 2.28 25.58
N LEU A 73 1.97 2.72 26.20
CA LEU A 73 1.58 4.12 26.27
C LEU A 73 2.25 4.81 27.45
N TYR A 74 2.75 6.02 27.18
CA TYR A 74 3.39 6.90 28.14
C TYR A 74 2.80 8.30 28.04
N VAL A 75 2.82 9.01 29.16
CA VAL A 75 2.52 10.44 29.20
C VAL A 75 3.68 11.20 29.81
N VAL A 76 3.93 12.40 29.27
CA VAL A 76 4.89 13.35 29.81
C VAL A 76 4.15 14.64 30.15
N PRO A 77 4.26 15.17 31.39
CA PRO A 77 3.76 16.49 31.70
C PRO A 77 4.60 17.56 30.99
N LEU A 78 3.94 18.59 30.48
CA LEU A 78 4.57 19.71 29.80
C LEU A 78 4.50 20.94 30.72
N ASP A 79 5.61 21.31 31.33
CA ASP A 79 5.69 22.45 32.27
C ASP A 79 6.10 23.77 31.61
N GLY A 80 6.12 23.78 30.26
CA GLY A 80 6.44 24.96 29.45
C GLY A 80 7.93 25.20 29.20
N THR A 81 8.86 24.54 29.92
CA THR A 81 10.31 24.73 29.77
C THR A 81 11.08 23.48 29.47
N ARG A 82 10.73 22.38 30.11
CA ARG A 82 11.23 21.00 29.86
C ARG A 82 10.10 20.03 30.17
N GLY A 83 9.98 18.96 29.41
CA GLY A 83 9.07 17.90 29.76
C GLY A 83 9.47 17.28 31.12
N GLY A 84 8.48 16.96 31.96
CA GLY A 84 8.71 16.20 33.19
C GLY A 84 9.07 14.75 32.91
N ASP A 85 9.22 13.94 33.98
CA ASP A 85 9.55 12.51 33.83
C ASP A 85 8.38 11.75 33.16
N PRO A 86 8.71 10.88 32.18
CA PRO A 86 7.71 10.04 31.54
C PRO A 86 7.05 9.09 32.52
N ARG A 87 5.72 9.02 32.49
CA ARG A 87 4.95 8.03 33.27
C ARG A 87 4.37 6.98 32.32
N GLN A 88 4.70 5.73 32.54
CA GLN A 88 4.13 4.60 31.83
C GLN A 88 2.66 4.39 32.26
N LEU A 89 1.77 4.22 31.29
CA LEU A 89 0.34 4.00 31.52
C LEU A 89 -0.09 2.56 31.33
N THR A 90 0.56 1.84 30.43
CA THR A 90 0.22 0.45 30.10
C THR A 90 1.44 -0.46 30.22
N SER A 91 1.21 -1.73 30.49
CA SER A 91 2.24 -2.76 30.63
C SER A 91 1.69 -4.11 30.15
N GLY A 92 2.55 -5.15 30.12
CA GLY A 92 2.16 -6.50 29.73
C GLY A 92 2.78 -6.93 28.40
N GLU A 93 2.21 -7.96 27.78
CA GLU A 93 2.79 -8.64 26.62
C GLU A 93 2.23 -8.14 25.28
N LEU A 94 1.15 -7.35 25.29
CA LEU A 94 0.48 -6.84 24.09
C LEU A 94 0.87 -5.39 23.81
N SER A 95 1.02 -5.07 22.53
CA SER A 95 1.28 -3.69 22.08
C SER A 95 0.00 -2.85 22.09
N GLN A 96 0.13 -1.56 22.42
CA GLN A 96 -0.94 -0.58 22.32
C GLN A 96 -0.59 0.46 21.26
N GLY A 97 -1.60 0.88 20.50
CA GLY A 97 -1.49 1.89 19.43
C GLY A 97 -2.76 2.72 19.24
N ALA A 98 -2.77 3.60 18.25
CA ALA A 98 -3.90 4.46 17.89
C ALA A 98 -4.56 5.15 19.09
N ALA A 99 -3.75 5.62 20.05
CA ALA A 99 -4.22 6.17 21.32
C ALA A 99 -4.67 7.63 21.17
N VAL A 100 -5.88 7.95 21.68
CA VAL A 100 -6.52 9.28 21.59
C VAL A 100 -7.08 9.73 22.94
N TRP A 101 -6.87 11.01 23.28
CA TRP A 101 -7.40 11.63 24.47
C TRP A 101 -8.92 11.84 24.41
N SER A 102 -9.61 11.59 25.51
CA SER A 102 -10.96 12.13 25.71
C SER A 102 -10.95 13.67 25.74
N PRO A 103 -12.05 14.33 25.38
CA PRO A 103 -12.11 15.80 25.38
C PRO A 103 -11.82 16.46 26.74
N ASP A 104 -12.09 15.77 27.84
CA ASP A 104 -11.83 16.24 29.22
C ASP A 104 -10.40 15.89 29.71
N GLY A 105 -9.59 15.20 28.89
CA GLY A 105 -8.22 14.80 29.23
C GLY A 105 -8.08 13.72 30.31
N LYS A 106 -9.18 13.07 30.73
CA LYS A 106 -9.14 12.10 31.83
C LYS A 106 -9.06 10.66 31.39
N THR A 107 -9.43 10.36 30.16
CA THR A 107 -9.45 8.99 29.60
C THR A 107 -8.71 8.96 28.28
N ILE A 108 -8.07 7.83 28.00
CA ILE A 108 -7.45 7.53 26.71
C ILE A 108 -8.20 6.35 26.11
N ALA A 109 -8.66 6.46 24.86
CA ALA A 109 -9.06 5.31 24.05
C ALA A 109 -7.85 4.87 23.23
N PHE A 110 -7.62 3.56 23.13
CA PHE A 110 -6.51 3.00 22.37
C PHE A 110 -6.87 1.64 21.78
N VAL A 111 -6.08 1.19 20.81
CA VAL A 111 -6.23 -0.12 20.17
C VAL A 111 -5.18 -1.09 20.71
N GLN A 112 -5.60 -2.31 20.97
CA GLN A 112 -4.75 -3.44 21.32
C GLN A 112 -5.24 -4.68 20.57
N ASP A 113 -4.30 -5.45 20.02
CA ASP A 113 -4.61 -6.69 19.33
C ASP A 113 -4.47 -7.87 20.28
N SER A 114 -5.59 -8.52 20.61
CA SER A 114 -5.61 -9.65 21.54
C SER A 114 -4.94 -10.91 21.00
N THR A 115 -4.67 -10.97 19.69
CA THR A 115 -4.01 -12.12 19.04
C THR A 115 -2.51 -11.93 18.83
N GLU A 116 -1.93 -10.79 19.24
CA GLU A 116 -0.51 -10.46 18.99
C GLU A 116 0.45 -11.52 19.59
N THR A 117 0.05 -12.16 20.67
CA THR A 117 0.86 -13.18 21.35
C THR A 117 0.58 -14.62 20.95
N LEU A 118 -0.35 -14.86 20.03
CA LEU A 118 -0.60 -16.22 19.54
C LEU A 118 0.60 -16.75 18.75
N GLU A 119 0.88 -18.04 18.90
CA GLU A 119 1.98 -18.72 18.20
C GLU A 119 1.72 -18.75 16.69
N VAL A 120 0.49 -19.11 16.32
CA VAL A 120 -0.02 -19.03 14.94
C VAL A 120 -1.14 -18.00 14.94
N ARG A 121 -1.01 -17.02 14.07
CA ARG A 121 -1.94 -15.90 13.99
C ARG A 121 -2.57 -15.85 12.60
N ASP A 122 -3.77 -16.37 12.48
CA ASP A 122 -4.50 -16.37 11.20
C ASP A 122 -4.99 -14.98 10.84
N GLN A 123 -5.45 -14.22 11.84
CA GLN A 123 -6.00 -12.89 11.66
C GLN A 123 -5.72 -11.99 12.86
N ALA A 124 -5.49 -10.69 12.61
CA ALA A 124 -5.44 -9.69 13.65
C ALA A 124 -6.84 -9.42 14.23
N HIS A 125 -6.92 -9.22 15.54
CA HIS A 125 -8.15 -8.85 16.24
C HIS A 125 -7.91 -7.55 17.03
N PRO A 126 -7.73 -6.41 16.37
CA PRO A 126 -7.59 -5.12 17.02
C PRO A 126 -8.90 -4.71 17.67
N GLU A 127 -8.83 -4.35 18.95
CA GLU A 127 -9.98 -4.00 19.77
C GLU A 127 -9.73 -2.69 20.50
N ILE A 128 -10.80 -1.97 20.84
CA ILE A 128 -10.71 -0.68 21.53
C ILE A 128 -10.76 -0.88 23.03
N TYR A 129 -9.85 -0.22 23.73
CA TYR A 129 -9.75 -0.19 25.18
C TYR A 129 -9.77 1.25 25.71
N LEU A 130 -10.24 1.42 26.92
CA LEU A 130 -10.28 2.69 27.63
C LEU A 130 -9.43 2.62 28.89
N LEU A 131 -8.64 3.68 29.14
CA LEU A 131 -7.75 3.82 30.28
C LEU A 131 -7.97 5.16 30.96
N THR A 132 -8.25 5.19 32.25
CA THR A 132 -8.28 6.43 33.05
C THR A 132 -6.85 6.88 33.36
N VAL A 133 -6.50 8.12 33.00
CA VAL A 133 -5.12 8.64 33.09
C VAL A 133 -4.63 8.77 34.54
N ALA A 134 -5.50 9.06 35.48
CA ALA A 134 -5.15 9.13 36.92
C ALA A 134 -4.72 7.78 37.53
N GLY A 135 -4.82 6.70 36.78
CA GLY A 135 -4.63 5.33 37.21
C GLY A 135 -5.96 4.61 37.32
N GLY A 136 -6.00 3.34 36.93
CA GLY A 136 -7.22 2.53 36.98
C GLY A 136 -7.13 1.31 36.07
N ALA A 137 -8.14 0.47 36.14
CA ALA A 137 -8.23 -0.71 35.30
C ALA A 137 -8.43 -0.33 33.83
N ILE A 138 -7.71 -0.99 32.93
CA ILE A 138 -7.98 -0.95 31.51
C ILE A 138 -9.31 -1.68 31.26
N ARG A 139 -10.20 -1.03 30.55
CA ARG A 139 -11.52 -1.57 30.22
C ARG A 139 -11.66 -1.76 28.72
N LYS A 140 -11.96 -2.97 28.27
CA LYS A 140 -12.33 -3.24 26.89
C LYS A 140 -13.68 -2.60 26.56
N LEU A 141 -13.76 -1.91 25.44
CA LEU A 141 -15.01 -1.44 24.85
C LEU A 141 -15.54 -2.51 23.91
N ALA A 142 -16.48 -3.34 24.39
CA ALA A 142 -17.01 -4.47 23.62
C ALA A 142 -17.82 -3.98 22.41
N THR A 143 -17.24 -4.01 21.23
CA THR A 143 -17.87 -3.53 19.99
C THR A 143 -18.65 -4.61 19.25
N GLY A 144 -18.36 -5.90 19.49
CA GLY A 144 -18.97 -7.01 18.77
C GLY A 144 -18.46 -7.22 17.34
N PHE A 145 -17.42 -6.47 16.93
CA PHE A 145 -16.73 -6.66 15.66
C PHE A 145 -15.40 -7.39 15.87
N THR A 146 -14.93 -8.09 14.84
CA THR A 146 -13.63 -8.77 14.85
C THR A 146 -12.48 -7.75 14.86
N GLU A 147 -12.65 -6.66 14.12
CA GLU A 147 -11.69 -5.57 14.04
C GLU A 147 -12.36 -4.25 14.40
N SER A 148 -11.71 -3.49 15.27
CA SER A 148 -12.15 -2.15 15.69
C SER A 148 -10.92 -1.26 15.81
N THR A 149 -10.79 -0.29 14.89
CA THR A 149 -9.60 0.56 14.74
C THR A 149 -9.98 2.05 14.68
N ASP A 150 -8.98 2.92 14.70
CA ASP A 150 -9.11 4.37 14.52
C ASP A 150 -10.16 5.03 15.43
N PRO A 151 -10.14 4.78 16.77
CA PRO A 151 -11.10 5.39 17.67
C PRO A 151 -10.97 6.92 17.69
N THR A 152 -12.10 7.62 17.70
CA THR A 152 -12.16 9.09 17.90
C THR A 152 -13.34 9.46 18.78
N TRP A 153 -13.11 10.39 19.71
CA TRP A 153 -14.10 10.82 20.69
C TRP A 153 -15.04 11.86 20.10
N SER A 154 -16.33 11.75 20.41
CA SER A 154 -17.25 12.86 20.21
C SER A 154 -16.85 14.07 21.06
N PRO A 155 -17.13 15.31 20.64
CA PRO A 155 -16.73 16.52 21.38
C PRO A 155 -17.23 16.58 22.80
N ASP A 156 -18.37 15.94 23.11
CA ASP A 156 -18.98 15.87 24.46
C ASP A 156 -18.40 14.70 25.30
N GLY A 157 -17.54 13.85 24.71
CA GLY A 157 -16.91 12.74 25.39
C GLY A 157 -17.83 11.54 25.69
N THR A 158 -19.03 11.48 25.13
CA THR A 158 -20.01 10.43 25.44
C THR A 158 -19.99 9.24 24.47
N THR A 159 -19.42 9.44 23.27
CA THR A 159 -19.44 8.47 22.18
C THR A 159 -18.07 8.32 21.54
N ILE A 160 -17.72 7.13 21.11
CA ILE A 160 -16.55 6.84 20.27
C ILE A 160 -17.04 6.44 18.88
N ALA A 161 -16.50 7.11 17.85
CA ALA A 161 -16.57 6.63 16.48
C ALA A 161 -15.30 5.85 16.15
N PHE A 162 -15.42 4.81 15.32
CA PHE A 162 -14.32 3.92 14.98
C PHE A 162 -14.58 3.21 13.64
N ILE A 163 -13.52 2.68 13.03
CA ILE A 163 -13.65 1.78 11.89
C ILE A 163 -13.89 0.38 12.42
N CYS A 164 -14.92 -0.28 11.93
CA CYS A 164 -15.35 -1.59 12.34
C CYS A 164 -15.39 -2.56 11.15
N SER A 165 -14.98 -3.83 11.37
CA SER A 165 -15.04 -4.89 10.37
C SER A 165 -15.34 -6.23 11.02
N LYS A 166 -15.94 -7.15 10.25
CA LYS A 166 -16.14 -8.54 10.65
C LYS A 166 -14.90 -9.40 10.38
N GLY A 167 -13.82 -8.79 9.95
CA GLY A 167 -12.54 -9.43 9.70
C GLY A 167 -12.16 -9.49 8.22
N ARG A 168 -11.15 -10.28 7.92
CA ARG A 168 -10.55 -10.34 6.59
C ARG A 168 -11.59 -10.62 5.50
N GLY A 169 -11.57 -9.78 4.47
CA GLY A 169 -12.50 -9.88 3.34
C GLY A 169 -13.91 -9.39 3.64
N ALA A 170 -14.18 -8.83 4.81
CA ALA A 170 -15.38 -8.09 5.11
C ALA A 170 -15.18 -6.60 4.83
N GLU A 171 -16.28 -5.89 4.64
CA GLU A 171 -16.29 -4.44 4.47
C GLU A 171 -15.80 -3.75 5.74
N ASN A 172 -15.08 -2.65 5.54
CA ASN A 172 -14.82 -1.70 6.61
C ASN A 172 -15.95 -0.70 6.65
N ASP A 173 -16.46 -0.45 7.85
CA ASP A 173 -17.55 0.47 8.09
C ASP A 173 -17.18 1.52 9.14
N LEU A 174 -17.92 2.62 9.15
CA LEU A 174 -17.89 3.59 10.22
C LEU A 174 -18.94 3.24 11.27
N CYS A 175 -18.49 2.97 12.47
CA CYS A 175 -19.35 2.66 13.62
C CYS A 175 -19.26 3.71 14.71
N VAL A 176 -20.32 3.82 15.53
CA VAL A 176 -20.34 4.62 16.77
C VAL A 176 -20.84 3.78 17.93
N ILE A 177 -20.26 3.98 19.13
CA ILE A 177 -20.65 3.29 20.36
C ILE A 177 -20.62 4.25 21.56
N PRO A 178 -21.59 4.20 22.49
CA PRO A 178 -21.49 4.94 23.74
C PRO A 178 -20.25 4.53 24.54
N VAL A 179 -19.57 5.47 25.18
CA VAL A 179 -18.41 5.19 26.02
C VAL A 179 -18.76 4.25 27.19
N SER A 180 -20.00 4.29 27.68
CA SER A 180 -20.51 3.37 28.69
C SER A 180 -20.62 1.91 28.20
N GLY A 181 -20.50 1.69 26.89
CA GLY A 181 -20.78 0.41 26.23
C GLY A 181 -22.20 0.33 25.70
N GLY A 182 -22.55 -0.83 25.15
CA GLY A 182 -23.84 -1.12 24.54
C GLY A 182 -23.68 -1.61 23.10
N THR A 183 -24.75 -1.60 22.33
CA THR A 183 -24.73 -2.04 20.93
C THR A 183 -24.21 -0.92 20.04
N PRO A 184 -23.14 -1.15 19.27
CA PRO A 184 -22.66 -0.18 18.31
C PRO A 184 -23.67 0.02 17.18
N ARG A 185 -23.68 1.21 16.60
CA ARG A 185 -24.44 1.51 15.40
C ARG A 185 -23.51 1.70 14.22
N ASN A 186 -23.72 0.93 13.17
CA ASN A 186 -23.05 1.07 11.89
C ASN A 186 -23.69 2.24 11.12
N LEU A 187 -22.90 3.22 10.71
CA LEU A 187 -23.34 4.40 9.99
C LEU A 187 -23.21 4.29 8.46
N THR A 188 -22.47 3.30 7.98
CA THR A 188 -22.14 3.13 6.56
C THR A 188 -22.47 1.76 5.99
N ALA A 189 -23.26 0.94 6.70
CA ALA A 189 -23.58 -0.44 6.32
C ALA A 189 -24.09 -0.65 4.87
N GLU A 190 -24.69 0.39 4.27
CA GLU A 190 -25.18 0.34 2.89
C GLU A 190 -24.29 1.14 1.91
N TRP A 191 -23.16 1.62 2.39
CA TRP A 191 -22.22 2.41 1.60
C TRP A 191 -21.05 1.54 1.15
N ALA A 192 -20.96 1.28 -0.13
CA ALA A 192 -20.07 0.28 -0.71
C ALA A 192 -18.56 0.65 -0.70
N LEU A 193 -18.15 1.79 -0.10
CA LEU A 193 -16.75 2.21 -0.04
C LEU A 193 -16.20 2.10 1.38
N ASP A 194 -14.88 1.87 1.50
CA ASP A 194 -14.20 1.74 2.78
C ASP A 194 -13.90 3.11 3.40
N PRO A 195 -14.51 3.47 4.55
CA PRO A 195 -14.21 4.70 5.26
C PRO A 195 -12.86 4.62 5.98
N ALA A 196 -12.18 5.77 6.10
CA ALA A 196 -10.96 5.92 6.88
C ALA A 196 -10.92 7.28 7.60
N SER A 197 -10.08 7.38 8.63
CA SER A 197 -9.78 8.61 9.36
C SER A 197 -11.02 9.35 9.90
N PRO A 198 -11.88 8.71 10.69
CA PRO A 198 -13.10 9.32 11.19
C PRO A 198 -12.79 10.56 12.04
N THR A 199 -13.47 11.66 11.76
CA THR A 199 -13.28 12.95 12.46
C THR A 199 -14.63 13.58 12.73
N TRP A 200 -14.89 13.90 14.00
CA TRP A 200 -16.12 14.57 14.40
C TRP A 200 -16.12 16.06 14.02
N SER A 201 -17.28 16.55 13.61
CA SER A 201 -17.52 17.99 13.60
C SER A 201 -17.50 18.55 15.04
N PRO A 202 -17.10 19.81 15.28
CA PRO A 202 -17.04 20.38 16.62
C PRO A 202 -18.37 20.39 17.38
N ASP A 203 -19.49 20.39 16.68
CA ASP A 203 -20.84 20.32 17.27
C ASP A 203 -21.31 18.87 17.56
N GLY A 204 -20.52 17.88 17.23
CA GLY A 204 -20.81 16.47 17.45
C GLY A 204 -21.91 15.87 16.58
N LYS A 205 -22.40 16.60 15.56
CA LYS A 205 -23.55 16.14 14.75
C LYS A 205 -23.16 15.39 13.49
N THR A 206 -21.92 15.57 13.01
CA THR A 206 -21.45 15.01 11.75
C THR A 206 -20.11 14.33 11.95
N LEU A 207 -19.91 13.21 11.28
CA LEU A 207 -18.63 12.56 11.09
C LEU A 207 -18.13 12.80 9.67
N HIS A 208 -16.88 13.17 9.56
CA HIS A 208 -16.14 13.30 8.30
C HIS A 208 -15.19 12.13 8.17
N ILE A 209 -15.12 11.56 6.98
CA ILE A 209 -14.28 10.41 6.63
C ILE A 209 -13.69 10.64 5.24
N ASN A 210 -12.53 10.10 4.99
CA ASN A 210 -12.05 9.97 3.62
C ASN A 210 -12.27 8.55 3.10
N ALA A 211 -12.43 8.41 1.80
CA ALA A 211 -12.52 7.13 1.13
C ALA A 211 -12.04 7.21 -0.32
N GLU A 212 -11.58 6.07 -0.81
CA GLU A 212 -11.28 5.87 -2.22
C GLU A 212 -12.56 5.72 -3.04
N LYS A 213 -12.62 6.40 -4.18
CA LYS A 213 -13.73 6.31 -5.13
C LYS A 213 -13.24 6.51 -6.55
N HIS A 214 -13.25 5.46 -7.35
CA HIS A 214 -12.94 5.54 -8.79
C HIS A 214 -11.57 6.23 -9.07
N GLY A 215 -10.51 5.77 -8.40
CA GLY A 215 -9.17 6.32 -8.52
C GLY A 215 -8.95 7.70 -7.88
N ASN A 216 -9.95 8.23 -7.19
CA ASN A 216 -9.86 9.44 -6.40
C ASN A 216 -9.89 9.13 -4.91
N VAL A 217 -9.41 10.04 -4.07
CA VAL A 217 -9.68 10.05 -2.64
C VAL A 217 -10.40 11.34 -2.30
N HIS A 218 -11.57 11.22 -1.68
CA HIS A 218 -12.40 12.36 -1.32
C HIS A 218 -12.79 12.36 0.14
N LEU A 219 -13.16 13.54 0.64
CA LEU A 219 -13.81 13.70 1.93
C LEU A 219 -15.31 13.46 1.77
N PHE A 220 -15.87 12.70 2.70
CA PHE A 220 -17.30 12.42 2.82
C PHE A 220 -17.79 12.82 4.21
N ALA A 221 -19.09 12.97 4.37
CA ALA A 221 -19.74 13.29 5.63
C ALA A 221 -21.00 12.47 5.83
N VAL A 222 -21.23 12.01 7.05
CA VAL A 222 -22.44 11.33 7.49
C VAL A 222 -22.89 11.88 8.83
N THR A 223 -24.20 11.95 9.08
CA THR A 223 -24.69 12.41 10.39
C THR A 223 -24.38 11.38 11.47
N ALA A 224 -24.07 11.83 12.68
CA ALA A 224 -23.78 10.94 13.81
C ALA A 224 -24.95 10.04 14.20
N THR A 225 -26.16 10.35 13.73
CA THR A 225 -27.36 9.54 13.90
C THR A 225 -27.59 8.53 12.76
N GLY A 226 -26.74 8.51 11.74
CA GLY A 226 -26.90 7.72 10.53
C GLY A 226 -27.64 8.47 9.43
N GLY A 227 -27.72 7.89 8.25
CA GLY A 227 -28.33 8.47 7.06
C GLY A 227 -27.37 8.41 5.86
N PRO A 228 -27.70 9.03 4.72
CA PRO A 228 -26.89 8.94 3.52
C PRO A 228 -25.51 9.57 3.69
N VAL A 229 -24.48 8.89 3.22
CA VAL A 229 -23.12 9.41 3.13
C VAL A 229 -23.04 10.40 1.97
N ARG A 230 -22.62 11.64 2.25
CA ARG A 230 -22.53 12.73 1.28
C ARG A 230 -21.06 13.03 0.94
N GLN A 231 -20.73 13.09 -0.33
CA GLN A 231 -19.41 13.54 -0.78
C GLN A 231 -19.27 15.05 -0.54
N VAL A 232 -18.13 15.46 0.06
CA VAL A 232 -17.82 16.86 0.42
C VAL A 232 -16.91 17.50 -0.62
N THR A 233 -15.83 16.83 -1.00
CA THR A 233 -14.86 17.33 -1.99
C THR A 233 -15.04 16.64 -3.34
N ALA A 234 -14.59 17.27 -4.42
CA ALA A 234 -14.74 16.77 -5.77
C ALA A 234 -13.45 16.99 -6.60
N GLY A 235 -13.49 16.60 -7.87
CA GLY A 235 -12.37 16.73 -8.81
C GLY A 235 -11.60 15.43 -9.00
N GLU A 236 -10.77 15.38 -10.04
CA GLU A 236 -9.91 14.23 -10.35
C GLU A 236 -8.60 14.35 -9.57
N ARG A 237 -8.59 13.88 -8.32
CA ARG A 237 -7.45 14.02 -7.41
C ARG A 237 -7.52 13.08 -6.22
N GLN A 238 -6.42 12.95 -5.51
CA GLN A 238 -6.34 12.24 -4.25
C GLN A 238 -6.02 13.20 -3.10
N LEU A 239 -6.94 13.26 -2.12
CA LEU A 239 -6.71 13.90 -0.84
C LEU A 239 -5.83 13.01 0.03
N ARG A 240 -4.89 13.66 0.77
CA ARG A 240 -4.12 12.97 1.81
C ARG A 240 -4.16 13.79 3.09
N GLY A 241 -4.81 13.22 4.09
CA GLY A 241 -5.02 13.90 5.36
C GLY A 241 -5.92 15.14 5.24
N PHE A 242 -6.73 15.36 6.25
CA PHE A 242 -7.55 16.55 6.36
C PHE A 242 -7.70 16.98 7.83
N SER A 243 -8.08 18.21 8.04
CA SER A 243 -8.35 18.77 9.36
C SER A 243 -9.48 19.79 9.27
N LEU A 244 -10.30 19.83 10.29
CA LEU A 244 -11.35 20.84 10.46
C LEU A 244 -10.88 21.92 11.44
N SER A 245 -11.26 23.19 11.19
CA SER A 245 -11.05 24.24 12.17
C SER A 245 -11.88 24.01 13.43
N GLY A 246 -11.43 24.56 14.57
CA GLY A 246 -12.13 24.40 15.86
C GLY A 246 -13.56 24.91 15.88
N ASP A 247 -13.92 25.83 14.98
CA ASP A 247 -15.30 26.32 14.80
C ASP A 247 -16.10 25.55 13.75
N GLY A 248 -15.48 24.54 13.10
CA GLY A 248 -16.10 23.70 12.07
C GLY A 248 -16.40 24.38 10.73
N ARG A 249 -15.89 25.61 10.52
CA ARG A 249 -16.20 26.38 9.31
C ARG A 249 -15.21 26.17 8.17
N SER A 250 -13.99 25.76 8.48
CA SER A 250 -12.91 25.60 7.51
C SER A 250 -12.41 24.17 7.46
N LEU A 251 -12.06 23.75 6.27
CA LEU A 251 -11.40 22.48 5.94
C LEU A 251 -10.01 22.78 5.42
N ALA A 252 -8.98 22.13 5.97
CA ALA A 252 -7.65 22.08 5.40
C ALA A 252 -7.33 20.63 4.98
N TYR A 253 -6.65 20.46 3.87
CA TYR A 253 -6.25 19.12 3.38
C TYR A 253 -5.07 19.22 2.42
N THR A 254 -4.34 18.14 2.23
CA THR A 254 -3.36 18.02 1.15
C THR A 254 -3.96 17.24 -0.02
N ALA A 255 -3.64 17.65 -1.23
CA ALA A 255 -4.10 16.97 -2.44
C ALA A 255 -3.05 16.98 -3.54
N SER A 256 -3.06 15.92 -4.36
CA SER A 256 -2.30 15.80 -5.62
C SER A 256 -3.22 15.33 -6.74
N ASP A 257 -2.84 15.61 -7.97
CA ASP A 257 -3.41 15.01 -9.17
C ASP A 257 -2.31 14.45 -10.08
N VAL A 258 -2.65 13.99 -11.28
CA VAL A 258 -1.69 13.38 -12.22
C VAL A 258 -0.55 14.32 -12.61
N THR A 259 -0.77 15.62 -12.57
CA THR A 259 0.17 16.66 -13.02
C THR A 259 0.73 17.53 -11.91
N HIS A 260 0.14 17.46 -10.71
CA HIS A 260 0.55 18.29 -9.58
C HIS A 260 0.90 17.42 -8.36
N PRO A 261 2.12 17.59 -7.79
CA PRO A 261 2.48 17.01 -6.50
C PRO A 261 1.59 17.53 -5.37
N LEU A 262 1.73 16.91 -4.18
CA LEU A 262 0.99 17.31 -2.99
C LEU A 262 1.22 18.78 -2.63
N GLU A 263 0.13 19.52 -2.48
CA GLU A 263 0.08 20.88 -1.93
C GLU A 263 -1.02 20.98 -0.89
N LEU A 264 -0.91 21.97 0.01
CA LEU A 264 -1.92 22.26 1.02
C LEU A 264 -3.01 23.16 0.44
N TRP A 265 -4.25 22.79 0.72
CA TRP A 265 -5.46 23.47 0.31
C TRP A 265 -6.30 23.82 1.53
N VAL A 266 -7.04 24.93 1.46
CA VAL A 266 -8.05 25.28 2.43
C VAL A 266 -9.35 25.66 1.71
N ALA A 267 -10.47 25.34 2.33
CA ALA A 267 -11.80 25.64 1.82
C ALA A 267 -12.77 25.97 2.95
N PRO A 268 -13.81 26.80 2.70
CA PRO A 268 -14.97 26.85 3.59
C PRO A 268 -15.70 25.50 3.54
N LEU A 269 -15.98 24.90 4.71
CA LEU A 269 -16.62 23.57 4.74
C LEU A 269 -18.03 23.56 4.14
N ALA A 270 -18.75 24.70 4.22
CA ALA A 270 -20.08 24.86 3.62
C ALA A 270 -20.06 24.96 2.09
N THR A 271 -18.96 25.45 1.51
CA THR A 271 -18.76 25.65 0.07
C THR A 271 -17.39 25.16 -0.37
N PRO A 272 -17.12 23.85 -0.32
CA PRO A 272 -15.77 23.29 -0.56
C PRO A 272 -15.21 23.63 -1.94
N ALA A 273 -16.06 23.89 -2.92
CA ALA A 273 -15.65 24.33 -4.28
C ALA A 273 -14.93 25.69 -4.29
N GLN A 274 -15.05 26.50 -3.21
CA GLN A 274 -14.30 27.76 -3.04
C GLN A 274 -12.93 27.54 -2.38
N GLU A 275 -12.32 26.40 -2.68
CA GLU A 275 -10.99 26.06 -2.19
C GLU A 275 -9.90 26.94 -2.79
N ARG A 276 -8.81 27.11 -2.03
CA ARG A 276 -7.60 27.76 -2.51
C ARG A 276 -6.36 27.00 -2.11
N ARG A 277 -5.38 26.92 -2.95
CA ARG A 277 -4.05 26.41 -2.66
C ARG A 277 -3.33 27.39 -1.71
N VAL A 278 -2.66 26.86 -0.69
CA VAL A 278 -1.96 27.65 0.34
C VAL A 278 -0.44 27.56 0.18
N THR A 279 0.06 26.46 -0.32
CA THR A 279 1.49 26.23 -0.52
C THR A 279 1.86 26.21 -2.00
N SER A 280 3.14 26.44 -2.27
CA SER A 280 3.72 26.49 -3.63
C SER A 280 5.09 25.78 -3.66
N PHE A 281 5.24 24.73 -2.88
CA PHE A 281 6.52 24.02 -2.74
C PHE A 281 7.06 23.47 -4.06
N ASN A 282 6.16 23.10 -4.97
CA ASN A 282 6.50 22.45 -6.23
C ASN A 282 6.50 23.38 -7.45
N ASP A 283 6.13 24.66 -7.31
CA ASP A 283 6.00 25.60 -8.45
C ASP A 283 7.33 25.77 -9.22
N ALA A 284 8.45 25.84 -8.51
CA ALA A 284 9.78 25.95 -9.15
C ALA A 284 10.16 24.71 -9.98
N LEU A 285 9.72 23.52 -9.58
CA LEU A 285 9.88 22.28 -10.35
C LEU A 285 8.96 22.31 -11.57
N LEU A 286 7.67 22.59 -11.37
CA LEU A 286 6.66 22.58 -12.43
C LEU A 286 6.91 23.63 -13.50
N ALA A 287 7.57 24.75 -13.17
CA ALA A 287 8.02 25.74 -14.15
C ALA A 287 9.13 25.23 -15.08
N ARG A 288 9.81 24.14 -14.74
CA ARG A 288 10.94 23.58 -15.50
C ARG A 288 10.61 22.30 -16.25
N VAL A 289 9.49 21.66 -15.95
CA VAL A 289 9.07 20.40 -16.56
C VAL A 289 7.65 20.52 -17.10
N THR A 290 7.40 19.86 -18.22
CA THR A 290 6.04 19.75 -18.78
C THR A 290 5.44 18.45 -18.29
N MET A 291 4.41 18.53 -17.48
CA MET A 291 3.66 17.37 -17.01
C MET A 291 2.62 16.97 -18.06
N ILE A 292 2.48 15.67 -18.25
CA ILE A 292 1.55 15.10 -19.24
C ILE A 292 0.28 14.66 -18.51
N PRO A 293 -0.90 15.17 -18.90
CA PRO A 293 -2.17 14.75 -18.31
C PRO A 293 -2.55 13.34 -18.75
N ALA A 294 -3.44 12.71 -17.98
CA ALA A 294 -4.05 11.43 -18.32
C ALA A 294 -5.53 11.63 -18.66
N ASP A 295 -5.97 11.03 -19.75
CA ASP A 295 -7.38 10.96 -20.13
C ASP A 295 -8.02 9.76 -19.39
N THR A 296 -8.97 10.00 -18.50
CA THR A 296 -9.75 8.96 -17.81
C THR A 296 -10.79 8.36 -18.77
N PHE A 297 -10.91 7.05 -18.77
CA PHE A 297 -11.92 6.37 -19.57
C PHE A 297 -12.50 5.14 -18.84
N TRP A 298 -13.69 4.74 -19.30
CA TRP A 298 -14.36 3.52 -18.84
C TRP A 298 -14.64 2.62 -20.02
N PHE A 299 -14.55 1.33 -19.77
CA PHE A 299 -14.96 0.30 -20.73
C PHE A 299 -15.70 -0.84 -20.03
N THR A 300 -16.34 -1.69 -20.80
CA THR A 300 -17.01 -2.89 -20.28
C THR A 300 -16.03 -4.05 -20.36
N GLY A 301 -15.63 -4.58 -19.22
CA GLY A 301 -14.79 -5.76 -19.07
C GLY A 301 -15.60 -7.07 -19.21
N VAL A 302 -14.92 -8.17 -19.00
CA VAL A 302 -15.53 -9.51 -19.07
C VAL A 302 -16.70 -9.63 -18.10
N GLY A 303 -17.79 -10.28 -18.54
CA GLY A 303 -18.99 -10.43 -17.73
C GLY A 303 -19.79 -9.16 -17.50
N GLY A 304 -19.53 -8.08 -18.28
CA GLY A 304 -20.27 -6.81 -18.18
C GLY A 304 -19.75 -5.86 -17.10
N THR A 305 -18.65 -6.19 -16.42
CA THR A 305 -18.06 -5.37 -15.34
C THR A 305 -17.50 -4.06 -15.91
N ARG A 306 -17.81 -2.93 -15.28
CA ARG A 306 -17.27 -1.62 -15.65
C ARG A 306 -15.84 -1.46 -15.11
N ILE A 307 -14.88 -1.24 -16.00
CA ILE A 307 -13.46 -1.08 -15.68
C ILE A 307 -13.03 0.35 -16.00
N GLN A 308 -12.26 0.97 -15.10
CA GLN A 308 -11.67 2.30 -15.28
C GLN A 308 -10.23 2.20 -15.72
N GLY A 309 -9.84 3.07 -16.66
CA GLY A 309 -8.47 3.22 -17.11
C GLY A 309 -8.11 4.68 -17.34
N TRP A 310 -6.81 4.92 -17.42
CA TRP A 310 -6.21 6.20 -17.75
C TRP A 310 -5.21 6.01 -18.88
N LEU A 311 -5.18 6.96 -19.77
CA LEU A 311 -4.28 6.95 -20.91
C LEU A 311 -3.54 8.29 -21.02
N MET A 312 -2.22 8.24 -20.91
CA MET A 312 -1.37 9.39 -21.16
C MET A 312 -0.85 9.33 -22.61
N LYS A 313 -0.90 10.46 -23.28
CA LYS A 313 -0.37 10.59 -24.65
C LYS A 313 1.16 10.66 -24.64
N PRO A 314 1.82 10.12 -25.68
CA PRO A 314 3.26 10.31 -25.86
C PRO A 314 3.64 11.80 -25.88
N ALA A 315 4.74 12.17 -25.23
CA ALA A 315 5.30 13.51 -25.40
C ALA A 315 5.57 13.79 -26.88
N GLY A 316 5.16 14.96 -27.35
CA GLY A 316 5.30 15.34 -28.77
C GLY A 316 4.40 14.54 -29.72
N TYR A 317 3.30 13.95 -29.21
CA TYR A 317 2.34 13.21 -30.03
C TYR A 317 1.89 13.98 -31.27
N GLN A 318 1.97 13.32 -32.42
CA GLN A 318 1.52 13.85 -33.73
C GLN A 318 0.50 12.88 -34.35
N PRO A 319 -0.69 13.34 -34.76
CA PRO A 319 -1.66 12.50 -35.44
C PRO A 319 -1.05 11.84 -36.68
N GLY A 320 -1.41 10.59 -36.94
CA GLY A 320 -0.92 9.82 -38.09
C GLY A 320 0.43 9.12 -37.87
N ARG A 321 1.14 9.41 -36.78
CA ARG A 321 2.35 8.65 -36.37
C ARG A 321 2.03 7.56 -35.38
N LYS A 322 2.85 6.50 -35.40
CA LYS A 322 2.69 5.34 -34.48
C LYS A 322 3.70 5.41 -33.35
N TYR A 323 3.22 5.18 -32.13
CA TYR A 323 4.01 5.21 -30.90
C TYR A 323 3.87 3.89 -30.13
N PRO A 324 4.90 3.46 -29.39
CA PRO A 324 4.80 2.29 -28.54
C PRO A 324 3.72 2.46 -27.46
N LEU A 325 3.20 1.33 -26.95
CA LEU A 325 2.28 1.29 -25.82
C LEU A 325 2.92 0.58 -24.63
N VAL A 326 2.80 1.16 -23.46
CA VAL A 326 3.21 0.55 -22.19
C VAL A 326 1.98 0.38 -21.30
N LEU A 327 1.70 -0.87 -20.89
CA LEU A 327 0.71 -1.20 -19.87
C LEU A 327 1.38 -1.27 -18.51
N SER A 328 0.95 -0.44 -17.56
CA SER A 328 1.38 -0.49 -16.16
C SER A 328 0.29 -1.09 -15.29
N ILE A 329 0.68 -2.01 -14.39
CA ILE A 329 -0.22 -2.78 -13.52
C ILE A 329 0.13 -2.51 -12.06
N HIS A 330 -0.86 -2.06 -11.25
CA HIS A 330 -0.64 -1.76 -9.84
C HIS A 330 -0.43 -3.02 -8.98
N GLY A 331 0.09 -2.82 -7.79
CA GLY A 331 0.20 -3.84 -6.75
C GLY A 331 -1.11 -4.05 -5.98
N GLY A 332 -1.10 -4.94 -5.03
CA GLY A 332 -2.26 -5.27 -4.18
C GLY A 332 -2.56 -6.78 -4.22
N PRO A 333 -3.66 -7.28 -4.84
CA PRO A 333 -4.56 -6.65 -5.82
C PRO A 333 -5.51 -5.59 -5.26
N HIS A 334 -5.82 -5.62 -3.96
CA HIS A 334 -6.77 -4.73 -3.27
C HIS A 334 -6.15 -3.35 -3.01
N SER A 335 -5.72 -2.69 -4.07
CA SER A 335 -5.22 -1.33 -4.15
C SER A 335 -5.72 -0.72 -5.45
N ASN A 336 -5.30 0.48 -5.81
CA ASN A 336 -5.68 1.09 -7.08
C ASN A 336 -4.59 2.02 -7.63
N TYR A 337 -4.65 2.27 -8.91
CA TYR A 337 -4.13 3.49 -9.53
C TYR A 337 -5.21 4.58 -9.53
N GLY A 338 -4.79 5.83 -9.70
CA GLY A 338 -5.75 6.94 -9.71
C GLY A 338 -5.14 8.26 -10.08
N ASN A 339 -5.89 9.32 -9.79
CA ASN A 339 -5.54 10.69 -10.09
C ASN A 339 -4.51 11.23 -9.08
N VAL A 340 -3.29 10.73 -9.17
CA VAL A 340 -2.14 11.10 -8.34
C VAL A 340 -0.89 11.17 -9.22
N LEU A 341 0.03 12.07 -8.90
CA LEU A 341 1.31 12.13 -9.58
C LEU A 341 2.13 10.87 -9.33
N PHE A 342 2.44 10.14 -10.40
CA PHE A 342 3.32 9.00 -10.37
C PHE A 342 4.49 9.22 -11.34
N PRO A 343 5.73 9.43 -10.83
CA PRO A 343 6.88 9.80 -11.67
C PRO A 343 7.18 8.81 -12.79
N GLU A 344 6.93 7.53 -12.58
CA GLU A 344 7.10 6.48 -13.59
C GLU A 344 6.22 6.71 -14.82
N PHE A 345 4.95 7.10 -14.62
CA PHE A 345 4.04 7.38 -15.73
C PHE A 345 4.47 8.60 -16.52
N GLN A 346 4.91 9.65 -15.81
CA GLN A 346 5.44 10.85 -16.45
C GLN A 346 6.72 10.54 -17.24
N MET A 347 7.60 9.69 -16.71
CA MET A 347 8.80 9.25 -17.40
C MET A 347 8.45 8.44 -18.67
N LEU A 348 7.52 7.48 -18.58
CA LEU A 348 7.11 6.66 -19.72
C LEU A 348 6.47 7.51 -20.83
N ALA A 349 5.52 8.36 -20.48
CA ALA A 349 4.89 9.28 -21.43
C ALA A 349 5.90 10.28 -22.02
N GLY A 350 6.85 10.75 -21.19
CA GLY A 350 7.96 11.63 -21.60
C GLY A 350 8.93 10.97 -22.57
N GLN A 351 9.08 9.64 -22.53
CA GLN A 351 9.85 8.86 -23.52
C GLN A 351 9.11 8.66 -24.85
N GLY A 352 7.89 9.19 -24.96
CA GLY A 352 7.08 9.07 -26.15
C GLY A 352 6.28 7.77 -26.24
N TYR A 353 5.87 7.21 -25.09
CA TYR A 353 5.00 6.04 -25.05
C TYR A 353 3.56 6.42 -24.73
N TRP A 354 2.60 5.80 -25.37
CA TRP A 354 1.26 5.67 -24.81
C TRP A 354 1.38 4.96 -23.48
N THR A 355 1.01 5.60 -22.39
CA THR A 355 1.09 5.01 -21.05
C THR A 355 -0.31 4.70 -20.55
N LEU A 356 -0.63 3.42 -20.49
CA LEU A 356 -1.92 2.90 -20.06
C LEU A 356 -1.80 2.35 -18.65
N PHE A 357 -2.67 2.77 -17.74
CA PHE A 357 -2.84 2.16 -16.44
C PHE A 357 -4.33 2.03 -16.11
N THR A 358 -4.70 0.96 -15.41
CA THR A 358 -6.10 0.59 -15.19
C THR A 358 -6.31 0.05 -13.80
N ASN A 359 -7.57 0.02 -13.38
CA ASN A 359 -8.03 -0.69 -12.18
C ASN A 359 -8.88 -1.89 -12.60
N PRO A 360 -8.28 -3.05 -12.87
CA PRO A 360 -9.02 -4.28 -13.14
C PRO A 360 -9.80 -4.71 -11.90
N ARG A 361 -10.72 -5.67 -12.03
CA ARG A 361 -11.33 -6.27 -10.85
C ARG A 361 -10.27 -6.78 -9.87
N GLY A 362 -10.55 -6.68 -8.59
CA GLY A 362 -9.56 -6.81 -7.51
C GLY A 362 -9.15 -5.47 -6.92
N SER A 363 -9.28 -4.36 -7.67
CA SER A 363 -8.89 -3.03 -7.22
C SER A 363 -9.86 -2.46 -6.16
N SER A 364 -9.32 -1.62 -5.25
CA SER A 364 -10.11 -0.88 -4.25
C SER A 364 -10.82 0.35 -4.85
N GLY A 365 -11.82 0.88 -4.13
CA GLY A 365 -12.54 2.10 -4.53
C GLY A 365 -13.71 1.90 -5.51
N TYR A 366 -14.12 0.64 -5.75
CA TYR A 366 -15.23 0.26 -6.64
C TYR A 366 -16.30 -0.59 -5.93
N GLY A 367 -16.20 -0.71 -4.62
CA GLY A 367 -17.04 -1.53 -3.78
C GLY A 367 -16.50 -2.93 -3.54
N HIS A 368 -16.97 -3.53 -2.44
CA HIS A 368 -16.47 -4.79 -1.91
C HIS A 368 -16.51 -5.95 -2.93
N ALA A 369 -17.63 -6.13 -3.63
CA ALA A 369 -17.74 -7.19 -4.64
C ALA A 369 -16.72 -7.08 -5.77
N PHE A 370 -16.33 -5.86 -6.15
CA PHE A 370 -15.29 -5.62 -7.14
C PHE A 370 -13.90 -5.90 -6.57
N THR A 371 -13.64 -5.44 -5.33
CA THR A 371 -12.35 -5.62 -4.65
C THR A 371 -12.02 -7.10 -4.46
N PHE A 372 -12.97 -7.90 -4.01
CA PHE A 372 -12.74 -9.33 -3.74
C PHE A 372 -13.13 -10.28 -4.90
N ALA A 373 -13.33 -9.74 -6.10
CA ALA A 373 -13.62 -10.54 -7.29
C ALA A 373 -12.46 -11.45 -7.74
N THR A 374 -11.23 -11.18 -7.27
CA THR A 374 -10.04 -12.00 -7.55
C THR A 374 -9.92 -13.22 -6.66
N ARG A 375 -10.66 -13.33 -5.57
CA ARG A 375 -10.55 -14.45 -4.63
C ARG A 375 -10.77 -15.79 -5.33
N GLY A 376 -9.76 -16.65 -5.29
CA GLY A 376 -9.75 -17.93 -6.01
C GLY A 376 -9.71 -17.79 -7.54
N ARG A 377 -9.33 -16.62 -8.09
CA ARG A 377 -9.38 -16.33 -9.52
C ARG A 377 -8.25 -15.43 -10.05
N TRP A 378 -7.13 -15.40 -9.36
CA TRP A 378 -5.97 -14.62 -9.77
C TRP A 378 -5.47 -15.00 -11.17
N GLY A 379 -5.24 -14.01 -12.03
CA GLY A 379 -4.83 -14.23 -13.41
C GLY A 379 -5.95 -14.70 -14.35
N MET A 380 -7.19 -14.64 -13.91
CA MET A 380 -8.35 -15.04 -14.71
C MET A 380 -9.03 -13.82 -15.35
N GLU A 381 -10.10 -13.32 -14.77
CA GLU A 381 -10.82 -12.17 -15.32
C GLU A 381 -10.08 -10.85 -15.15
N ASP A 382 -9.26 -10.70 -14.13
CA ASP A 382 -8.35 -9.57 -13.94
C ASP A 382 -7.34 -9.46 -15.09
N TYR A 383 -6.74 -10.58 -15.52
CA TYR A 383 -5.92 -10.66 -16.73
C TYR A 383 -6.71 -10.28 -17.99
N GLN A 384 -7.94 -10.78 -18.13
CA GLN A 384 -8.78 -10.48 -19.30
C GLN A 384 -9.17 -8.99 -19.35
N ASP A 385 -9.47 -8.37 -18.20
CA ASP A 385 -9.74 -6.94 -18.10
C ASP A 385 -8.55 -6.11 -18.59
N LEU A 386 -7.31 -6.50 -18.23
CA LEU A 386 -6.08 -5.85 -18.68
C LEU A 386 -5.86 -5.99 -20.20
N MET A 387 -6.07 -7.19 -20.75
CA MET A 387 -5.94 -7.43 -22.19
C MET A 387 -6.99 -6.65 -22.98
N GLN A 388 -8.19 -6.57 -22.48
CA GLN A 388 -9.28 -5.79 -23.09
C GLN A 388 -9.01 -4.28 -23.00
N ALA A 389 -8.39 -3.79 -21.90
CA ALA A 389 -7.96 -2.39 -21.82
C ALA A 389 -6.97 -2.04 -22.93
N VAL A 390 -6.02 -2.93 -23.22
CA VAL A 390 -5.08 -2.76 -24.36
C VAL A 390 -5.83 -2.69 -25.68
N ASP A 391 -6.80 -3.58 -25.93
CA ASP A 391 -7.60 -3.57 -27.16
C ASP A 391 -8.43 -2.29 -27.31
N VAL A 392 -9.02 -1.81 -26.23
CA VAL A 392 -9.77 -0.53 -26.21
C VAL A 392 -8.86 0.64 -26.55
N VAL A 393 -7.62 0.66 -26.01
CA VAL A 393 -6.67 1.74 -26.30
C VAL A 393 -6.16 1.68 -27.75
N ILE A 394 -5.89 0.50 -28.29
CA ILE A 394 -5.52 0.34 -29.71
C ILE A 394 -6.63 0.89 -30.62
N ALA A 395 -7.88 0.57 -30.32
CA ALA A 395 -9.03 1.08 -31.08
C ALA A 395 -9.19 2.60 -30.93
N ARG A 396 -9.08 3.15 -29.71
CA ARG A 396 -9.19 4.59 -29.44
C ARG A 396 -8.03 5.41 -30.01
N GLY A 397 -6.86 4.82 -30.11
CA GLY A 397 -5.66 5.48 -30.63
C GLY A 397 -5.72 5.85 -32.12
N GLY A 398 -6.80 5.51 -32.84
CA GLY A 398 -7.00 5.89 -34.23
C GLY A 398 -5.85 5.46 -35.15
N GLY A 399 -5.21 4.33 -34.88
CA GLY A 399 -4.03 3.85 -35.59
C GLY A 399 -2.69 4.42 -35.07
N GLY A 400 -2.71 5.25 -34.03
CA GLY A 400 -1.50 5.85 -33.45
C GLY A 400 -0.74 4.94 -32.48
N VAL A 401 -1.27 3.74 -32.15
CA VAL A 401 -0.57 2.72 -31.35
C VAL A 401 0.18 1.78 -32.29
N ASP A 402 1.47 1.57 -32.02
CA ASP A 402 2.27 0.54 -32.68
C ASP A 402 2.16 -0.78 -31.92
N THR A 403 1.33 -1.67 -32.41
CA THR A 403 1.08 -2.97 -31.79
C THR A 403 2.26 -3.93 -31.85
N THR A 404 3.32 -3.62 -32.62
CA THR A 404 4.55 -4.39 -32.64
C THR A 404 5.57 -3.94 -31.60
N ARG A 405 5.29 -2.81 -30.93
CA ARG A 405 6.15 -2.17 -29.93
C ARG A 405 5.39 -1.96 -28.62
N MET A 406 4.91 -3.03 -28.02
CA MET A 406 4.19 -2.97 -26.75
C MET A 406 5.05 -3.52 -25.61
N ALA A 407 4.96 -2.88 -24.43
CA ALA A 407 5.59 -3.30 -23.20
C ALA A 407 4.56 -3.48 -22.07
N VAL A 408 4.88 -4.31 -21.10
CA VAL A 408 4.11 -4.47 -19.86
C VAL A 408 5.05 -4.36 -18.67
N LEU A 409 4.60 -3.69 -17.61
CA LEU A 409 5.33 -3.62 -16.34
C LEU A 409 4.39 -3.63 -15.15
N GLY A 410 4.96 -4.02 -14.00
CA GLY A 410 4.24 -3.92 -12.73
C GLY A 410 5.02 -4.49 -11.56
N GLY A 411 4.62 -4.09 -10.35
CA GLY A 411 5.26 -4.50 -9.13
C GLY A 411 4.31 -5.20 -8.15
N SER A 412 4.83 -6.13 -7.32
CA SER A 412 4.03 -6.88 -6.36
C SER A 412 2.98 -7.76 -7.09
N TYR A 413 1.69 -7.58 -6.79
CA TYR A 413 0.63 -8.18 -7.62
C TYR A 413 0.79 -7.82 -9.10
N GLY A 414 1.12 -6.57 -9.44
CA GLY A 414 1.38 -6.17 -10.82
C GLY A 414 2.57 -6.91 -11.42
N GLY A 415 3.59 -7.25 -10.61
CA GLY A 415 4.71 -8.10 -11.01
C GLY A 415 4.29 -9.56 -11.22
N PHE A 416 3.47 -10.11 -10.33
CA PHE A 416 2.80 -11.40 -10.54
C PHE A 416 2.04 -11.41 -11.86
N MET A 417 1.20 -10.41 -12.10
CA MET A 417 0.40 -10.30 -13.31
C MET A 417 1.26 -10.11 -14.56
N THR A 418 2.38 -9.38 -14.48
CA THR A 418 3.35 -9.28 -15.59
C THR A 418 3.94 -10.65 -15.93
N ASN A 419 4.38 -11.42 -14.91
CA ASN A 419 4.88 -12.78 -15.08
C ASN A 419 3.79 -13.72 -15.65
N TRP A 420 2.56 -13.55 -15.22
CA TRP A 420 1.40 -14.29 -15.72
C TRP A 420 1.15 -13.99 -17.21
N ILE A 421 1.07 -12.71 -17.56
CA ILE A 421 0.83 -12.24 -18.93
C ILE A 421 1.84 -12.83 -19.91
N VAL A 422 3.15 -12.73 -19.61
CA VAL A 422 4.18 -13.23 -20.53
C VAL A 422 4.23 -14.76 -20.62
N GLY A 423 3.61 -15.46 -19.65
CA GLY A 423 3.37 -16.90 -19.71
C GLY A 423 2.13 -17.32 -20.52
N HIS A 424 1.25 -16.35 -20.86
CA HIS A 424 -0.04 -16.63 -21.51
C HIS A 424 -0.21 -15.95 -22.88
N THR A 425 0.58 -14.93 -23.21
CA THR A 425 0.53 -14.22 -24.49
C THR A 425 1.89 -13.67 -24.91
N ASN A 426 2.11 -13.58 -26.22
CA ASN A 426 3.30 -12.96 -26.83
C ASN A 426 3.00 -11.55 -27.39
N ARG A 427 1.94 -10.88 -26.92
CA ARG A 427 1.57 -9.53 -27.39
C ARG A 427 2.61 -8.47 -27.05
N PHE A 428 3.35 -8.66 -25.95
CA PHE A 428 4.31 -7.69 -25.46
C PHE A 428 5.72 -8.04 -25.89
N ARG A 429 6.39 -7.09 -26.54
CA ARG A 429 7.74 -7.23 -27.06
C ARG A 429 8.78 -7.31 -25.94
N VAL A 430 8.49 -6.69 -24.82
CA VAL A 430 9.36 -6.57 -23.64
C VAL A 430 8.53 -6.45 -22.37
N ALA A 431 9.08 -6.88 -21.25
CA ALA A 431 8.45 -6.71 -19.95
C ALA A 431 9.45 -6.20 -18.88
N GLU A 432 8.92 -5.58 -17.88
CA GLU A 432 9.59 -5.32 -16.60
C GLU A 432 8.74 -5.88 -15.46
N THR A 433 9.37 -6.54 -14.49
CA THR A 433 8.69 -7.11 -13.31
C THR A 433 9.46 -6.71 -12.05
N ASP A 434 8.76 -6.03 -11.13
CA ASP A 434 9.36 -5.44 -9.94
C ASP A 434 8.81 -6.14 -8.69
N ARG A 435 9.71 -6.56 -7.75
CA ARG A 435 9.29 -7.21 -6.49
C ARG A 435 8.12 -8.17 -6.70
N SER A 436 8.30 -9.09 -7.60
CA SER A 436 7.21 -9.91 -8.16
C SER A 436 7.10 -11.27 -7.50
N ILE A 437 5.98 -11.93 -7.76
CA ILE A 437 5.75 -13.31 -7.37
C ILE A 437 5.85 -14.18 -8.61
N PHE A 438 6.63 -15.25 -8.52
CA PHE A 438 6.80 -16.23 -9.58
C PHE A 438 6.32 -17.61 -9.17
N ASN A 439 6.50 -17.96 -7.88
CA ASN A 439 6.16 -19.26 -7.32
C ASN A 439 5.47 -19.09 -5.95
N TRP A 440 4.19 -19.37 -5.87
CA TRP A 440 3.41 -19.22 -4.66
C TRP A 440 3.84 -20.09 -3.48
N TYR A 441 4.50 -21.24 -3.74
CA TYR A 441 5.02 -22.09 -2.66
C TYR A 441 6.21 -21.43 -1.96
N SER A 442 7.18 -20.90 -2.73
CA SER A 442 8.32 -20.18 -2.15
C SER A 442 7.88 -18.90 -1.45
N TRP A 443 6.93 -18.18 -2.07
CA TRP A 443 6.36 -16.97 -1.49
C TRP A 443 5.69 -17.24 -0.15
N TYR A 444 4.82 -18.26 -0.07
CA TYR A 444 4.13 -18.63 1.17
C TYR A 444 5.10 -18.91 2.32
N GLY A 445 6.13 -19.68 2.06
CA GLY A 445 7.09 -20.12 3.09
C GLY A 445 8.07 -19.03 3.57
N SER A 446 8.14 -17.89 2.90
CA SER A 446 9.16 -16.86 3.18
C SER A 446 8.65 -15.42 3.26
N SER A 447 7.38 -15.16 2.87
CA SER A 447 6.73 -13.85 2.98
C SER A 447 6.34 -13.51 4.41
N ASP A 448 6.19 -12.22 4.71
CA ASP A 448 5.57 -11.71 5.93
C ASP A 448 4.03 -11.60 5.84
N ALA A 449 3.45 -12.02 4.70
CA ALA A 449 2.03 -11.82 4.38
C ALA A 449 1.30 -13.12 3.98
N GLN A 450 1.72 -14.27 4.50
CA GLN A 450 1.16 -15.60 4.16
C GLN A 450 -0.36 -15.63 4.22
N GLY A 451 -0.94 -15.03 5.24
CA GLY A 451 -2.39 -14.99 5.40
C GLY A 451 -3.16 -14.36 4.24
N LEU A 452 -2.48 -13.66 3.29
CA LEU A 452 -3.13 -13.23 2.05
C LEU A 452 -3.61 -14.44 1.23
N THR A 453 -2.74 -15.42 1.04
CA THR A 453 -3.08 -16.60 0.23
C THR A 453 -3.98 -17.57 0.97
N ASP A 454 -3.92 -17.64 2.31
CA ASP A 454 -4.89 -18.42 3.09
C ASP A 454 -6.32 -17.96 2.80
N TYR A 455 -6.52 -16.65 2.67
CA TYR A 455 -7.80 -16.08 2.27
C TYR A 455 -8.07 -16.20 0.76
N GLU A 456 -7.12 -15.79 -0.09
CA GLU A 456 -7.31 -15.71 -1.55
C GLU A 456 -7.40 -17.09 -2.20
N PHE A 457 -6.70 -18.11 -1.67
CA PHE A 457 -6.66 -19.47 -2.24
C PHE A 457 -7.38 -20.51 -1.37
N PHE A 458 -8.18 -20.05 -0.38
CA PHE A 458 -9.04 -20.87 0.48
C PHE A 458 -8.28 -21.85 1.40
N GLY A 459 -7.07 -21.57 1.77
CA GLY A 459 -6.24 -22.36 2.69
C GLY A 459 -4.78 -22.42 2.30
N GLU A 460 -4.03 -23.21 3.04
CA GLU A 460 -2.59 -23.33 2.90
C GLU A 460 -2.16 -24.20 1.71
N PRO A 461 -0.87 -24.14 1.28
CA PRO A 461 -0.37 -24.89 0.12
C PRO A 461 -0.56 -26.41 0.21
N TRP A 462 -0.49 -26.99 1.41
CA TRP A 462 -0.67 -28.45 1.59
C TRP A 462 -2.14 -28.87 1.54
N GLU A 463 -3.08 -27.93 1.67
CA GLU A 463 -4.52 -28.17 1.51
C GLU A 463 -5.00 -27.83 0.11
N GLN A 464 -4.43 -26.78 -0.50
CA GLN A 464 -4.85 -26.20 -1.78
C GLN A 464 -3.76 -26.32 -2.87
N ASP A 465 -2.98 -27.41 -2.87
CA ASP A 465 -1.85 -27.64 -3.79
C ASP A 465 -2.17 -27.29 -5.24
N SER A 466 -3.33 -27.71 -5.73
CA SER A 466 -3.74 -27.47 -7.11
C SER A 466 -3.90 -25.98 -7.46
N LEU A 467 -4.40 -25.15 -6.53
CA LEU A 467 -4.56 -23.72 -6.73
C LEU A 467 -3.20 -23.00 -6.68
N TYR A 468 -2.37 -23.31 -5.69
CA TYR A 468 -1.00 -22.75 -5.60
C TYR A 468 -0.17 -23.05 -6.85
N LYS A 469 -0.26 -24.26 -7.36
CA LYS A 469 0.39 -24.66 -8.62
C LYS A 469 -0.21 -23.93 -9.83
N PHE A 470 -1.54 -23.90 -9.93
CA PHE A 470 -2.23 -23.28 -11.05
C PHE A 470 -1.94 -21.78 -11.13
N TYR A 471 -2.00 -21.05 -10.00
CA TYR A 471 -1.74 -19.61 -9.98
C TYR A 471 -0.24 -19.24 -9.96
N SER A 472 0.69 -20.19 -9.84
CA SER A 472 2.11 -19.87 -9.93
C SER A 472 2.52 -19.61 -11.39
N PRO A 473 3.01 -18.41 -11.76
CA PRO A 473 3.53 -18.14 -13.10
C PRO A 473 4.63 -19.12 -13.54
N MET A 474 5.38 -19.67 -12.59
CA MET A 474 6.38 -20.70 -12.83
C MET A 474 5.82 -21.93 -13.58
N THR A 475 4.56 -22.29 -13.36
CA THR A 475 3.87 -23.38 -14.07
C THR A 475 3.86 -23.15 -15.58
N TYR A 476 3.84 -21.91 -16.02
CA TYR A 476 3.76 -21.51 -17.42
C TYR A 476 5.10 -21.03 -18.00
N ALA A 477 6.18 -21.14 -17.23
CA ALA A 477 7.50 -20.62 -17.58
C ALA A 477 8.02 -21.13 -18.94
N ALA A 478 7.66 -22.36 -19.33
CA ALA A 478 8.03 -22.93 -20.63
C ALA A 478 7.47 -22.15 -21.83
N ARG A 479 6.45 -21.30 -21.65
CA ARG A 479 5.80 -20.51 -22.71
C ARG A 479 6.40 -19.11 -22.85
N ILE A 480 7.12 -18.62 -21.86
CA ILE A 480 7.68 -17.24 -21.86
C ILE A 480 8.71 -17.12 -22.98
N GLN A 481 8.51 -16.10 -23.83
CA GLN A 481 9.44 -15.73 -24.91
C GLN A 481 9.88 -14.26 -24.79
N THR A 482 9.19 -13.48 -23.99
CA THR A 482 9.39 -12.05 -23.83
C THR A 482 10.67 -11.75 -23.05
N PRO A 483 11.58 -10.88 -23.55
CA PRO A 483 12.70 -10.34 -22.78
C PRO A 483 12.23 -9.61 -21.53
N MET A 484 12.91 -9.82 -20.39
CA MET A 484 12.46 -9.30 -19.10
C MET A 484 13.55 -8.58 -18.32
N LEU A 485 13.24 -7.39 -17.83
CA LEU A 485 13.95 -6.73 -16.73
C LEU A 485 13.31 -7.15 -15.42
N ILE A 486 14.09 -7.71 -14.52
CA ILE A 486 13.65 -8.13 -13.18
C ILE A 486 14.28 -7.19 -12.17
N VAL A 487 13.46 -6.48 -11.40
CA VAL A 487 13.92 -5.55 -10.37
C VAL A 487 13.46 -6.04 -9.00
N HIS A 488 14.39 -6.16 -8.04
CA HIS A 488 14.04 -6.66 -6.72
C HIS A 488 14.92 -6.09 -5.62
N SER A 489 14.31 -5.77 -4.49
CA SER A 489 15.03 -5.34 -3.27
C SER A 489 15.50 -6.55 -2.47
N GLU A 490 16.74 -6.50 -1.94
CA GLU A 490 17.34 -7.63 -1.21
C GLU A 490 16.66 -7.87 0.16
N ASP A 491 16.14 -6.81 0.76
CA ASP A 491 15.49 -6.87 2.07
C ASP A 491 13.95 -6.94 1.99
N ASP A 492 13.40 -7.18 0.79
CA ASP A 492 11.97 -7.39 0.59
C ASP A 492 11.52 -8.68 1.29
N LYS A 493 10.63 -8.53 2.28
CA LYS A 493 10.04 -9.64 3.03
C LYS A 493 8.57 -9.86 2.69
N ARG A 494 7.98 -8.97 1.89
CA ARG A 494 6.62 -9.08 1.38
C ARG A 494 6.55 -10.00 0.16
N THR A 495 7.43 -9.76 -0.81
CA THR A 495 7.69 -10.63 -1.95
C THR A 495 9.18 -10.95 -1.95
N PRO A 496 9.59 -12.05 -1.31
CA PRO A 496 10.99 -12.36 -1.11
C PRO A 496 11.78 -12.47 -2.43
N ILE A 497 13.02 -11.98 -2.44
CA ILE A 497 13.88 -11.89 -3.63
C ILE A 497 14.10 -13.23 -4.34
N THR A 498 13.89 -14.34 -3.63
CA THR A 498 13.99 -15.70 -4.19
C THR A 498 13.06 -15.93 -5.38
N ASP A 499 11.92 -15.24 -5.46
CA ASP A 499 11.02 -15.30 -6.60
C ASP A 499 11.65 -14.66 -7.85
N GLY A 500 12.33 -13.52 -7.70
CA GLY A 500 13.12 -12.90 -8.77
C GLY A 500 14.29 -13.77 -9.22
N GLU A 501 14.98 -14.43 -8.28
CA GLU A 501 16.08 -15.37 -8.56
C GLU A 501 15.60 -16.57 -9.37
N GLN A 502 14.47 -17.19 -8.98
CA GLN A 502 13.86 -18.31 -9.72
C GLN A 502 13.48 -17.90 -11.14
N LEU A 503 12.85 -16.74 -11.31
CA LEU A 503 12.48 -16.22 -12.62
C LEU A 503 13.71 -15.96 -13.49
N PHE A 504 14.73 -15.28 -12.98
CA PHE A 504 15.97 -14.99 -13.70
C PHE A 504 16.67 -16.28 -14.16
N MET A 505 16.87 -17.24 -13.26
CA MET A 505 17.48 -18.53 -13.58
C MET A 505 16.70 -19.28 -14.66
N THR A 506 15.37 -19.25 -14.57
CA THR A 506 14.47 -19.89 -15.54
C THR A 506 14.64 -19.28 -16.93
N LEU A 507 14.59 -17.96 -17.05
CA LEU A 507 14.73 -17.25 -18.33
C LEU A 507 16.09 -17.47 -18.94
N ARG A 508 17.17 -17.30 -18.17
CA ARG A 508 18.55 -17.47 -18.66
C ARG A 508 18.84 -18.89 -19.15
N LYS A 509 18.38 -19.91 -18.42
CA LYS A 509 18.51 -21.32 -18.85
C LYS A 509 17.77 -21.63 -20.15
N ARG A 510 16.68 -20.91 -20.41
CA ARG A 510 15.91 -21.04 -21.64
C ARG A 510 16.42 -20.16 -22.79
N GLY A 511 17.51 -19.41 -22.58
CA GLY A 511 18.07 -18.50 -23.59
C GLY A 511 17.25 -17.22 -23.81
N ILE A 512 16.29 -16.91 -22.94
CA ILE A 512 15.50 -15.68 -22.98
C ILE A 512 16.36 -14.53 -22.43
N PRO A 513 16.46 -13.38 -23.14
CA PRO A 513 17.16 -12.21 -22.63
C PRO A 513 16.54 -11.72 -21.31
N ALA A 514 17.36 -11.62 -20.26
CA ALA A 514 16.91 -11.11 -18.97
C ALA A 514 18.05 -10.41 -18.24
N GLU A 515 17.72 -9.29 -17.59
CA GLU A 515 18.55 -8.62 -16.60
C GLU A 515 17.91 -8.76 -15.23
N PHE A 516 18.72 -8.95 -14.19
CA PHE A 516 18.27 -9.00 -12.81
C PHE A 516 18.99 -7.94 -11.98
N VAL A 517 18.23 -6.92 -11.56
CA VAL A 517 18.71 -5.82 -10.74
C VAL A 517 18.33 -6.06 -9.29
N ARG A 518 19.35 -6.15 -8.43
CA ARG A 518 19.19 -6.36 -7.00
C ARG A 518 19.55 -5.09 -6.27
N TYR A 519 18.62 -4.55 -5.49
CA TYR A 519 18.85 -3.32 -4.72
C TYR A 519 19.10 -3.63 -3.24
N PRO A 520 20.33 -3.43 -2.75
CA PRO A 520 20.65 -3.63 -1.34
C PRO A 520 20.01 -2.53 -0.49
N ARG A 521 19.71 -2.85 0.79
CA ARG A 521 19.15 -1.91 1.77
C ARG A 521 17.82 -1.28 1.32
N SER A 522 17.06 -2.03 0.55
CA SER A 522 15.73 -1.65 0.07
C SER A 522 14.72 -2.74 0.40
N TYR A 523 13.49 -2.33 0.59
CA TYR A 523 12.35 -3.14 0.98
C TYR A 523 11.31 -3.19 -0.13
N HIS A 524 10.15 -3.74 0.16
CA HIS A 524 9.04 -3.86 -0.80
C HIS A 524 8.61 -2.50 -1.39
N GLY A 525 8.80 -1.42 -0.66
CA GLY A 525 8.39 -0.08 -1.07
C GLY A 525 9.23 0.62 -2.16
N LEU A 526 10.27 -0.02 -2.71
CA LEU A 526 11.29 0.62 -3.56
C LEU A 526 10.76 1.57 -4.66
N SER A 527 9.60 1.30 -5.27
CA SER A 527 9.04 2.20 -6.29
C SER A 527 8.49 3.53 -5.73
N ARG A 528 8.35 3.65 -4.41
CA ARG A 528 7.71 4.77 -3.70
C ARG A 528 8.56 5.34 -2.57
N SER A 529 9.41 4.53 -1.96
CA SER A 529 10.16 4.87 -0.77
C SER A 529 11.54 4.22 -0.79
N GLY A 530 12.43 4.63 0.10
CA GLY A 530 13.79 4.13 0.19
C GLY A 530 14.84 5.14 -0.26
N PRO A 531 16.09 4.72 -0.49
CA PRO A 531 17.16 5.61 -0.90
C PRO A 531 16.86 6.29 -2.25
N PRO A 532 16.84 7.63 -2.34
CA PRO A 532 16.42 8.33 -3.57
C PRO A 532 17.21 7.94 -4.82
N TRP A 533 18.50 7.66 -4.69
CA TRP A 533 19.35 7.24 -5.82
C TRP A 533 18.95 5.87 -6.38
N LEU A 534 18.41 4.96 -5.58
CA LEU A 534 17.91 3.67 -6.05
C LEU A 534 16.58 3.83 -6.79
N LEU A 535 15.72 4.76 -6.33
CA LEU A 535 14.50 5.12 -7.03
C LEU A 535 14.81 5.68 -8.43
N VAL A 536 15.80 6.56 -8.52
CA VAL A 536 16.24 7.14 -9.80
C VAL A 536 16.86 6.07 -10.70
N ASP A 537 17.78 5.23 -10.19
CA ASP A 537 18.42 4.15 -10.95
C ASP A 537 17.37 3.16 -11.50
N ARG A 538 16.36 2.82 -10.70
CA ARG A 538 15.26 1.96 -11.13
C ARG A 538 14.54 2.52 -12.37
N LEU A 539 14.14 3.79 -12.31
CA LEU A 539 13.47 4.44 -13.45
C LEU A 539 14.36 4.51 -14.67
N GLU A 540 15.66 4.78 -14.49
CA GLU A 540 16.63 4.86 -15.58
C GLU A 540 16.86 3.49 -16.25
N ARG A 541 16.85 2.40 -15.49
CA ARG A 541 16.93 1.03 -16.03
C ARG A 541 15.69 0.66 -16.82
N ILE A 542 14.50 0.94 -16.31
CA ILE A 542 13.24 0.74 -17.06
C ILE A 542 13.27 1.52 -18.36
N ARG A 543 13.66 2.80 -18.31
CA ARG A 543 13.77 3.69 -19.47
C ARG A 543 14.71 3.10 -20.52
N THR A 544 15.90 2.66 -20.11
CA THR A 544 16.94 2.15 -21.02
C THR A 544 16.54 0.79 -21.59
N TRP A 545 15.97 -0.11 -20.77
CA TRP A 545 15.51 -1.42 -21.19
C TRP A 545 14.40 -1.32 -22.24
N PHE A 546 13.39 -0.47 -21.98
CA PHE A 546 12.30 -0.29 -22.97
C PHE A 546 12.79 0.38 -24.24
N ALA A 547 13.64 1.41 -24.14
CA ALA A 547 14.21 2.06 -25.34
C ALA A 547 14.99 1.07 -26.22
N HIS A 548 15.72 0.12 -25.63
CA HIS A 548 16.42 -0.92 -26.36
C HIS A 548 15.48 -1.84 -27.16
N TRP A 549 14.36 -2.28 -26.56
CA TRP A 549 13.50 -3.29 -27.16
C TRP A 549 12.35 -2.73 -28.02
N ILE A 550 11.84 -1.56 -27.68
CA ILE A 550 10.68 -0.96 -28.36
C ILE A 550 10.95 0.44 -28.94
N GLY A 551 12.18 0.95 -28.82
CA GLY A 551 12.53 2.30 -29.26
C GLY A 551 11.91 3.40 -28.40
N THR A 552 11.94 4.65 -28.86
CA THR A 552 11.36 5.81 -28.17
C THR A 552 10.54 6.63 -29.13
N GLY A 553 9.40 7.13 -28.69
CA GLY A 553 8.52 7.93 -29.55
C GLY A 553 8.16 7.22 -30.86
N ASP A 554 8.28 7.91 -31.97
CA ASP A 554 8.08 7.36 -33.32
C ASP A 554 9.33 6.69 -33.92
N THR A 555 10.45 6.67 -33.16
CA THR A 555 11.71 6.04 -33.58
C THR A 555 11.73 4.57 -33.19
N PRO A 556 11.81 3.61 -34.14
CA PRO A 556 11.95 2.20 -33.84
C PRO A 556 13.24 1.90 -33.05
N PRO A 557 13.33 0.74 -32.35
CA PRO A 557 14.57 0.32 -31.75
C PRO A 557 15.67 0.15 -32.80
N ALA A 558 16.92 0.41 -32.42
CA ALA A 558 18.07 0.04 -33.24
C ALA A 558 18.03 -1.46 -33.54
N ALA A 559 18.46 -1.88 -34.74
CA ALA A 559 18.54 -3.29 -35.10
C ALA A 559 19.30 -4.05 -34.01
N ALA A 560 18.73 -5.18 -33.53
CA ALA A 560 19.19 -5.91 -32.36
C ALA A 560 20.69 -6.27 -32.45
N GLY A 561 21.50 -5.39 -31.89
CA GLY A 561 22.86 -5.71 -31.48
C GLY A 561 22.75 -6.50 -30.17
N SER A 562 23.43 -7.63 -30.08
CA SER A 562 23.47 -8.44 -28.87
C SER A 562 23.83 -7.55 -27.66
N LEU A 563 22.97 -7.51 -26.62
CA LEU A 563 23.41 -7.13 -25.28
C LEU A 563 24.54 -8.10 -24.90
N ARG A 564 25.78 -7.63 -24.91
CA ARG A 564 26.96 -8.39 -24.46
C ARG A 564 27.03 -8.37 -22.93
#